data_cf768aa55c639b8aa9274192f98013cf
#
_entry.id   cf768aa55c639b8aa9274192f98013cf
#
_cell.length_a   1.000
_cell.length_b   1.000
_cell.length_c   1.000
_cell.angle_alpha   90.00
_cell.angle_beta   90.00
_cell.angle_gamma   90.00
#
_symmetry.space_group_name_H-M   'P 1'
#
loop_
_entity.id
_entity.type
_entity.pdbx_description
1 polymer ?
#
loop_
_entity_poly.entity_id
_entity_poly.type
_entity_poly.pdbx_seq_one_letter_code
_entity_poly.pdbx_strand_id
1 'polypeptide(L)'
;TIRPASWPESRDFFVFLAGPDKSLPPDSAFSQAHYDHVIEQFGDTAQLDRYQTFFLDSITQLSRQCFAWCKTQPGTVSDRSGKPDLRAAYGLLGQEMISALTHLQHARGKNVVFVAILDERLDDYNRKVFVPQIEGSKTSLELPGIVDEVVTLAEIKAEDGSTYRAFVTNTINPYGFPAKDRSGRLDLLEPPHLGALIAKCAGASIAPVSATPPTPTHIESQE
;
A
#
# COMPACT_ATOMS: atom_id res chain seq x y z
N THR A 1 0.91 -17.39 -0.89
CA THR A 1 1.73 -16.17 -0.75
C THR A 1 2.82 -16.20 -1.79
N ILE A 2 2.93 -15.13 -2.59
CA ILE A 2 4.00 -14.91 -3.56
C ILE A 2 4.98 -13.93 -2.93
N ARG A 3 6.28 -14.17 -3.11
CA ARG A 3 7.35 -13.33 -2.54
C ARG A 3 8.34 -12.97 -3.64
N PRO A 4 8.10 -11.88 -4.41
CA PRO A 4 9.08 -11.42 -5.38
C PRO A 4 10.40 -11.08 -4.69
N ALA A 5 11.50 -11.55 -5.25
CA ALA A 5 12.84 -11.31 -4.70
C ALA A 5 13.45 -10.00 -5.20
N SER A 6 12.92 -9.45 -6.28
CA SER A 6 13.45 -8.25 -6.96
C SER A 6 12.34 -7.32 -7.43
N TRP A 7 12.72 -6.08 -7.76
CA TRP A 7 11.79 -5.12 -8.34
C TRP A 7 11.25 -5.54 -9.72
N PRO A 8 12.04 -6.07 -10.66
CA PRO A 8 11.51 -6.62 -11.91
C PRO A 8 10.45 -7.70 -11.68
N GLU A 9 10.70 -8.70 -10.82
CA GLU A 9 9.71 -9.73 -10.49
C GLU A 9 8.42 -9.14 -9.89
N SER A 10 8.54 -8.07 -9.10
CA SER A 10 7.37 -7.36 -8.58
C SER A 10 6.55 -6.72 -9.70
N ARG A 11 7.21 -6.10 -10.70
CA ARG A 11 6.53 -5.54 -11.88
C ARG A 11 5.85 -6.61 -12.72
N ASP A 12 6.50 -7.76 -12.91
CA ASP A 12 5.92 -8.92 -13.60
C ASP A 12 4.64 -9.36 -12.91
N PHE A 13 4.68 -9.44 -11.58
CA PHE A 13 3.52 -9.81 -10.80
C PHE A 13 2.40 -8.75 -10.87
N PHE A 14 2.74 -7.47 -10.92
CA PHE A 14 1.74 -6.39 -11.01
C PHE A 14 1.02 -6.39 -12.35
N VAL A 15 1.74 -6.57 -13.46
CA VAL A 15 1.10 -6.67 -14.78
C VAL A 15 0.28 -7.95 -14.91
N PHE A 16 0.70 -9.03 -14.26
CA PHE A 16 -0.09 -10.27 -14.19
C PHE A 16 -1.41 -10.07 -13.43
N LEU A 17 -1.41 -9.29 -12.34
CA LEU A 17 -2.59 -8.99 -11.52
C LEU A 17 -3.57 -8.02 -12.19
N ALA A 18 -3.05 -6.93 -12.73
CA ALA A 18 -3.86 -5.81 -13.22
C ALA A 18 -4.18 -5.90 -14.73
N GLY A 19 -3.45 -6.76 -15.45
CA GLY A 19 -3.48 -6.81 -16.91
C GLY A 19 -2.60 -5.72 -17.54
N PRO A 20 -2.50 -5.66 -18.88
CA PRO A 20 -1.67 -4.69 -19.57
C PRO A 20 -2.33 -3.33 -19.73
N ASP A 21 -1.51 -2.28 -19.72
CA ASP A 21 -1.88 -0.99 -20.27
C ASP A 21 -1.51 -0.93 -21.76
N LYS A 22 -2.52 -1.02 -22.62
CA LYS A 22 -2.37 -1.04 -24.08
C LYS A 22 -1.95 0.30 -24.68
N SER A 23 -1.98 1.37 -23.90
CA SER A 23 -1.53 2.70 -24.35
C SER A 23 -0.02 2.88 -24.26
N LEU A 24 0.67 1.99 -23.53
CA LEU A 24 2.11 2.09 -23.32
C LEU A 24 2.92 1.50 -24.49
N PRO A 25 4.10 2.09 -24.80
CA PRO A 25 5.03 1.52 -25.77
C PRO A 25 5.45 0.09 -25.40
N PRO A 26 5.75 -0.78 -26.37
CA PRO A 26 6.07 -2.19 -26.13
C PRO A 26 7.26 -2.45 -25.21
N ASP A 27 8.23 -1.54 -25.16
CA ASP A 27 9.42 -1.61 -24.31
C ASP A 27 9.19 -1.13 -22.87
N SER A 28 8.00 -0.63 -22.57
CA SER A 28 7.64 -0.14 -21.25
C SER A 28 7.19 -1.25 -20.32
N ALA A 29 7.47 -1.10 -19.04
CA ALA A 29 6.81 -1.89 -18.00
C ALA A 29 5.28 -1.70 -18.08
N PHE A 30 4.54 -2.80 -17.80
CA PHE A 30 3.06 -2.85 -17.85
C PHE A 30 2.44 -2.75 -19.26
N SER A 31 3.24 -2.70 -20.34
CA SER A 31 2.75 -2.75 -21.71
C SER A 31 2.13 -4.12 -22.08
N GLN A 32 1.48 -4.20 -23.24
CA GLN A 32 0.98 -5.47 -23.76
C GLN A 32 2.11 -6.50 -23.94
N ALA A 33 3.26 -6.07 -24.48
CA ALA A 33 4.39 -6.97 -24.68
C ALA A 33 4.96 -7.50 -23.35
N HIS A 34 5.01 -6.67 -22.32
CA HIS A 34 5.39 -7.10 -20.97
C HIS A 34 4.40 -8.14 -20.42
N TYR A 35 3.10 -7.90 -20.57
CA TYR A 35 2.05 -8.83 -20.15
C TYR A 35 2.15 -10.18 -20.86
N ASP A 36 2.31 -10.17 -22.17
CA ASP A 36 2.41 -11.41 -22.98
C ASP A 36 3.61 -12.25 -22.52
N HIS A 37 4.76 -11.62 -22.28
CA HIS A 37 5.94 -12.28 -21.73
C HIS A 37 5.66 -12.91 -20.35
N VAL A 38 4.96 -12.20 -19.47
CA VAL A 38 4.63 -12.68 -18.12
C VAL A 38 3.64 -13.83 -18.16
N ILE A 39 2.65 -13.80 -19.08
CA ILE A 39 1.71 -14.91 -19.27
C ILE A 39 2.42 -16.18 -19.73
N GLU A 40 3.45 -16.09 -20.58
CA GLU A 40 4.26 -17.24 -20.97
C GLU A 40 4.93 -17.91 -19.76
N GLN A 41 5.29 -17.14 -18.73
CA GLN A 41 5.97 -17.64 -17.52
C GLN A 41 5.00 -18.15 -16.46
N PHE A 42 3.94 -17.39 -16.16
CA PHE A 42 3.03 -17.66 -15.04
C PHE A 42 1.75 -18.40 -15.45
N GLY A 43 1.48 -18.47 -16.76
CA GLY A 43 0.27 -19.08 -17.30
C GLY A 43 -0.95 -18.17 -17.25
N ASP A 44 -2.15 -18.75 -17.32
CA ASP A 44 -3.40 -18.01 -17.41
C ASP A 44 -3.77 -17.27 -16.12
N THR A 45 -4.21 -16.02 -16.26
CA THR A 45 -4.71 -15.20 -15.16
C THR A 45 -6.02 -15.71 -14.56
N ALA A 46 -6.76 -16.61 -15.23
CA ALA A 46 -7.98 -17.23 -14.71
C ALA A 46 -7.76 -17.91 -13.34
N GLN A 47 -6.53 -18.33 -13.03
CA GLN A 47 -6.16 -18.82 -11.69
C GLN A 47 -6.35 -17.78 -10.57
N LEU A 48 -6.43 -16.48 -10.92
CA LEU A 48 -6.64 -15.37 -9.98
C LEU A 48 -8.13 -15.03 -9.77
N ASP A 49 -9.05 -15.58 -10.57
CA ASP A 49 -10.47 -15.19 -10.53
C ASP A 49 -11.13 -15.50 -9.20
N ARG A 50 -10.65 -16.54 -8.50
CA ARG A 50 -11.10 -16.88 -7.15
C ARG A 50 -10.74 -15.86 -6.07
N TYR A 51 -9.81 -14.94 -6.34
CA TYR A 51 -9.38 -13.92 -5.38
C TYR A 51 -10.03 -12.58 -5.71
N GLN A 52 -10.69 -11.97 -4.74
CA GLN A 52 -11.31 -10.65 -4.86
C GLN A 52 -10.40 -9.53 -4.33
N THR A 53 -9.47 -9.88 -3.45
CA THR A 53 -8.60 -8.91 -2.78
C THR A 53 -7.14 -9.36 -2.83
N PHE A 54 -6.27 -8.44 -3.21
CA PHE A 54 -4.82 -8.60 -3.19
C PHE A 54 -4.20 -7.71 -2.13
N PHE A 55 -3.28 -8.28 -1.36
CA PHE A 55 -2.50 -7.56 -0.37
C PHE A 55 -1.05 -7.43 -0.82
N LEU A 56 -0.55 -6.19 -0.82
CA LEU A 56 0.87 -5.88 -0.92
C LEU A 56 1.40 -5.57 0.49
N ASP A 57 1.97 -6.57 1.13
CA ASP A 57 2.54 -6.46 2.47
C ASP A 57 4.07 -6.67 2.39
N SER A 58 4.79 -5.55 2.37
CA SER A 58 4.39 -4.15 2.47
C SER A 58 4.99 -3.31 1.33
N ILE A 59 4.37 -2.19 1.01
CA ILE A 59 4.95 -1.21 0.08
C ILE A 59 6.22 -0.57 0.67
N THR A 60 6.38 -0.57 1.99
CA THR A 60 7.62 -0.18 2.67
C THR A 60 8.79 -1.04 2.20
N GLN A 61 8.64 -2.37 2.19
CA GLN A 61 9.68 -3.28 1.71
C GLN A 61 9.83 -3.21 0.19
N LEU A 62 8.72 -3.09 -0.53
CA LEU A 62 8.71 -2.94 -1.98
C LEU A 62 9.51 -1.71 -2.44
N SER A 63 9.35 -0.57 -1.76
CA SER A 63 10.12 0.64 -2.07
C SER A 63 11.62 0.48 -1.86
N ARG A 64 12.04 -0.29 -0.85
CA ARG A 64 13.46 -0.63 -0.63
C ARG A 64 14.03 -1.50 -1.75
N GLN A 65 13.27 -2.48 -2.21
CA GLN A 65 13.66 -3.32 -3.36
C GLN A 65 13.75 -2.47 -4.64
N CYS A 66 12.77 -1.62 -4.89
CA CYS A 66 12.77 -0.69 -6.01
C CYS A 66 14.01 0.23 -5.96
N PHE A 67 14.31 0.83 -4.81
CA PHE A 67 15.47 1.70 -4.67
C PHE A 67 16.81 0.97 -4.87
N ALA A 68 16.92 -0.26 -4.36
CA ALA A 68 18.10 -1.09 -4.57
C ALA A 68 18.33 -1.35 -6.08
N TRP A 69 17.25 -1.65 -6.81
CA TRP A 69 17.28 -1.82 -8.27
C TRP A 69 17.60 -0.50 -8.98
N CYS A 70 16.96 0.60 -8.61
CA CYS A 70 17.21 1.91 -9.21
C CYS A 70 18.70 2.31 -9.17
N LYS A 71 19.41 2.02 -8.08
CA LYS A 71 20.84 2.31 -7.93
C LYS A 71 21.75 1.55 -8.90
N THR A 72 21.23 0.52 -9.56
CA THR A 72 22.00 -0.30 -10.53
C THR A 72 21.68 0.03 -11.97
N GLN A 73 20.73 0.94 -12.22
CA GLN A 73 20.33 1.25 -13.59
C GLN A 73 21.37 2.16 -14.28
N PRO A 74 21.60 1.99 -15.59
CA PRO A 74 22.62 2.78 -16.30
C PRO A 74 22.45 4.29 -16.13
N GLY A 75 21.21 4.80 -16.20
CA GLY A 75 20.93 6.24 -16.04
C GLY A 75 21.10 6.78 -14.61
N THR A 76 21.41 5.94 -13.64
CA THR A 76 21.61 6.32 -12.23
C THR A 76 23.04 6.02 -11.74
N VAL A 77 23.93 5.63 -12.65
CA VAL A 77 25.36 5.43 -12.36
C VAL A 77 26.13 6.55 -13.03
N SER A 78 26.98 7.22 -12.26
CA SER A 78 27.82 8.29 -12.76
C SER A 78 28.92 7.75 -13.69
N ASP A 79 28.93 8.16 -14.93
CA ASP A 79 29.97 7.80 -15.93
C ASP A 79 31.35 8.14 -15.44
N ARG A 80 31.49 9.20 -14.64
CA ARG A 80 32.79 9.69 -14.16
C ARG A 80 33.36 8.87 -13.01
N SER A 81 32.51 8.35 -12.12
CA SER A 81 32.99 7.71 -10.88
C SER A 81 32.63 6.23 -10.80
N GLY A 82 31.76 5.72 -11.68
CA GLY A 82 31.21 4.37 -11.62
C GLY A 82 30.33 4.12 -10.37
N LYS A 83 30.00 5.16 -9.59
CA LYS A 83 29.19 5.06 -8.38
C LYS A 83 27.77 5.49 -8.66
N PRO A 84 26.78 4.98 -7.88
CA PRO A 84 25.41 5.42 -8.01
C PRO A 84 25.26 6.93 -7.77
N ASP A 85 24.56 7.61 -8.69
CA ASP A 85 24.03 8.95 -8.49
C ASP A 85 22.71 8.82 -7.69
N LEU A 86 22.78 9.09 -6.40
CA LEU A 86 21.64 8.96 -5.52
C LEU A 86 20.47 9.87 -5.92
N ARG A 87 20.75 11.06 -6.45
CA ARG A 87 19.70 11.98 -6.90
C ARG A 87 18.93 11.40 -8.09
N ALA A 88 19.66 10.90 -9.07
CA ALA A 88 19.06 10.22 -10.22
C ALA A 88 18.31 8.94 -9.79
N ALA A 89 18.88 8.15 -8.86
CA ALA A 89 18.24 6.95 -8.34
C ALA A 89 16.92 7.24 -7.58
N TYR A 90 16.86 8.31 -6.78
CA TYR A 90 15.61 8.74 -6.14
C TYR A 90 14.58 9.28 -7.14
N GLY A 91 15.03 9.95 -8.21
CA GLY A 91 14.16 10.37 -9.31
C GLY A 91 13.50 9.18 -10.00
N LEU A 92 14.31 8.18 -10.35
CA LEU A 92 13.83 6.93 -10.95
C LEU A 92 12.91 6.16 -10.00
N LEU A 93 13.27 6.04 -8.72
CA LEU A 93 12.43 5.41 -7.70
C LEU A 93 11.01 6.01 -7.65
N GLY A 94 10.91 7.34 -7.65
CA GLY A 94 9.61 8.01 -7.64
C GLY A 94 8.78 7.68 -8.87
N GLN A 95 9.40 7.65 -10.06
CA GLN A 95 8.72 7.29 -11.32
C GLN A 95 8.25 5.83 -11.30
N GLU A 96 9.11 4.89 -10.93
CA GLU A 96 8.82 3.46 -10.89
C GLU A 96 7.71 3.12 -9.89
N MET A 97 7.81 3.63 -8.66
CA MET A 97 6.82 3.38 -7.62
C MET A 97 5.45 3.97 -7.98
N ILE A 98 5.40 5.21 -8.43
CA ILE A 98 4.14 5.86 -8.81
C ILE A 98 3.50 5.14 -9.99
N SER A 99 4.29 4.80 -11.02
CA SER A 99 3.80 4.04 -12.17
C SER A 99 3.20 2.69 -11.74
N ALA A 100 3.91 1.94 -10.89
CA ALA A 100 3.45 0.63 -10.41
C ALA A 100 2.18 0.72 -9.56
N LEU A 101 2.11 1.67 -8.62
CA LEU A 101 0.94 1.83 -7.75
C LEU A 101 -0.29 2.33 -8.54
N THR A 102 -0.08 3.24 -9.49
CA THR A 102 -1.14 3.70 -10.40
C THR A 102 -1.62 2.57 -11.31
N HIS A 103 -0.71 1.73 -11.81
CA HIS A 103 -1.09 0.56 -12.62
C HIS A 103 -1.98 -0.41 -11.82
N LEU A 104 -1.61 -0.69 -10.56
CA LEU A 104 -2.40 -1.55 -9.68
C LEU A 104 -3.76 -0.94 -9.29
N GLN A 105 -3.89 0.38 -9.22
CA GLN A 105 -5.16 1.07 -9.00
C GLN A 105 -6.21 0.69 -10.06
N HIS A 106 -5.75 0.35 -11.27
CA HIS A 106 -6.62 -0.01 -12.39
C HIS A 106 -6.95 -1.51 -12.48
N ALA A 107 -6.57 -2.32 -11.50
CA ALA A 107 -6.91 -3.74 -11.43
C ALA A 107 -8.44 -3.92 -11.33
N ARG A 108 -9.07 -4.27 -12.46
CA ARG A 108 -10.54 -4.32 -12.56
C ARG A 108 -11.13 -5.50 -11.78
N GLY A 109 -12.20 -5.22 -11.04
CA GLY A 109 -12.94 -6.23 -10.29
C GLY A 109 -12.17 -6.81 -9.10
N LYS A 110 -11.12 -6.14 -8.65
CA LYS A 110 -10.29 -6.55 -7.51
C LYS A 110 -10.12 -5.38 -6.54
N ASN A 111 -10.09 -5.71 -5.26
CA ASN A 111 -9.62 -4.77 -4.24
C ASN A 111 -8.10 -4.93 -4.12
N VAL A 112 -7.37 -3.83 -4.12
CA VAL A 112 -5.93 -3.83 -3.89
C VAL A 112 -5.63 -3.09 -2.60
N VAL A 113 -4.97 -3.76 -1.67
CA VAL A 113 -4.64 -3.22 -0.35
C VAL A 113 -3.14 -3.07 -0.23
N PHE A 114 -2.68 -1.84 -0.09
CA PHE A 114 -1.29 -1.52 0.19
C PHE A 114 -1.08 -1.39 1.70
N VAL A 115 -0.19 -2.18 2.25
CA VAL A 115 0.20 -2.10 3.66
C VAL A 115 1.51 -1.34 3.77
N ALA A 116 1.58 -0.37 4.66
CA ALA A 116 2.80 0.38 4.96
C ALA A 116 3.03 0.46 6.46
N ILE A 117 4.30 0.52 6.87
CA ILE A 117 4.66 0.89 8.23
C ILE A 117 4.41 2.38 8.39
N LEU A 118 3.86 2.79 9.53
CA LEU A 118 3.67 4.19 9.87
C LEU A 118 4.95 4.73 10.53
N ASP A 119 5.43 5.87 10.07
CA ASP A 119 6.61 6.57 10.57
C ASP A 119 6.19 7.90 11.21
N GLU A 120 6.75 8.21 12.38
CA GLU A 120 6.54 9.49 13.05
C GLU A 120 7.66 10.46 12.68
N ARG A 121 7.29 11.64 12.18
CA ARG A 121 8.23 12.69 11.81
C ARG A 121 7.81 14.03 12.41
N LEU A 122 8.73 14.97 12.45
CA LEU A 122 8.41 16.35 12.71
C LEU A 122 8.29 17.12 11.40
N ASP A 123 7.27 17.95 11.27
CA ASP A 123 7.13 18.90 10.18
C ASP A 123 8.01 20.14 10.40
N ASP A 124 8.01 21.07 9.45
CA ASP A 124 8.79 22.31 9.51
C ASP A 124 8.40 23.22 10.70
N TYR A 125 7.28 22.93 11.37
CA TYR A 125 6.78 23.63 12.54
C TYR A 125 6.96 22.83 13.84
N ASN A 126 7.81 21.78 13.84
CA ASN A 126 8.03 20.86 14.96
C ASN A 126 6.76 20.14 15.46
N ARG A 127 5.77 19.96 14.60
CA ARG A 127 4.58 19.18 14.93
C ARG A 127 4.78 17.73 14.51
N LYS A 128 4.33 16.81 15.33
CA LYS A 128 4.31 15.38 15.00
C LYS A 128 3.36 15.14 13.84
N VAL A 129 3.86 14.50 12.80
CA VAL A 129 3.09 14.03 11.66
C VAL A 129 3.42 12.56 11.39
N PHE A 130 2.43 11.83 10.99
CA PHE A 130 2.58 10.42 10.65
C PHE A 130 2.51 10.25 9.13
N VAL A 131 3.44 9.51 8.58
CA VAL A 131 3.52 9.24 7.13
C VAL A 131 3.82 7.77 6.87
N PRO A 132 3.39 7.21 5.73
CA PRO A 132 3.84 5.88 5.32
C PRO A 132 5.36 5.86 5.16
N GLN A 133 6.03 4.87 5.76
CA GLN A 133 7.46 4.67 5.62
C GLN A 133 7.77 4.08 4.24
N ILE A 134 8.06 4.94 3.28
CA ILE A 134 8.39 4.60 1.90
C ILE A 134 9.69 5.31 1.52
N GLU A 135 10.57 4.62 0.80
CA GLU A 135 11.77 5.25 0.26
C GLU A 135 11.38 6.38 -0.72
N GLY A 136 12.03 7.55 -0.55
CA GLY A 136 11.76 8.74 -1.35
C GLY A 136 10.49 9.50 -0.90
N SER A 137 10.63 10.81 -0.73
CA SER A 137 9.55 11.68 -0.24
C SER A 137 8.39 11.82 -1.24
N LYS A 138 8.69 11.80 -2.54
CA LYS A 138 7.70 12.01 -3.61
C LYS A 138 6.57 10.98 -3.57
N THR A 139 6.90 9.70 -3.47
CA THR A 139 5.92 8.61 -3.45
C THR A 139 5.01 8.71 -2.21
N SER A 140 5.57 9.02 -1.04
CA SER A 140 4.78 9.18 0.19
C SER A 140 3.74 10.30 0.10
N LEU A 141 4.07 11.38 -0.63
CA LEU A 141 3.16 12.51 -0.82
C LEU A 141 2.06 12.23 -1.85
N GLU A 142 2.38 11.48 -2.90
CA GLU A 142 1.43 11.19 -3.99
C GLU A 142 0.51 9.99 -3.70
N LEU A 143 0.96 9.04 -2.86
CA LEU A 143 0.22 7.81 -2.57
C LEU A 143 -1.24 8.04 -2.12
N PRO A 144 -1.56 9.00 -1.22
CA PRO A 144 -2.95 9.27 -0.84
C PRO A 144 -3.82 9.73 -2.02
N GLY A 145 -3.22 10.29 -3.08
CA GLY A 145 -3.92 10.65 -4.31
C GLY A 145 -4.28 9.45 -5.18
N ILE A 146 -3.46 8.41 -5.16
CA ILE A 146 -3.63 7.20 -5.97
C ILE A 146 -4.73 6.30 -5.42
N VAL A 147 -4.78 6.08 -4.09
CA VAL A 147 -5.74 5.16 -3.46
C VAL A 147 -7.09 5.83 -3.17
N ASP A 148 -8.14 5.05 -3.10
CA ASP A 148 -9.48 5.54 -2.74
C ASP A 148 -9.59 5.80 -1.25
N GLU A 149 -9.12 4.87 -0.43
CA GLU A 149 -9.20 4.93 1.01
C GLU A 149 -7.80 4.89 1.63
N VAL A 150 -7.58 5.70 2.67
CA VAL A 150 -6.40 5.61 3.53
C VAL A 150 -6.91 5.37 4.94
N VAL A 151 -6.48 4.28 5.55
CA VAL A 151 -6.88 3.92 6.91
C VAL A 151 -5.67 3.62 7.78
N THR A 152 -5.65 4.15 8.98
CA THR A 152 -4.61 3.83 9.97
C THR A 152 -5.17 2.88 11.02
N LEU A 153 -4.57 1.69 11.15
CA LEU A 153 -4.87 0.81 12.28
C LEU A 153 -4.16 1.33 13.53
N ALA A 154 -4.92 1.72 14.53
CA ALA A 154 -4.40 2.31 15.76
C ALA A 154 -5.00 1.69 17.02
N GLU A 155 -4.28 1.79 18.13
CA GLU A 155 -4.83 1.59 19.47
C GLU A 155 -5.45 2.90 19.96
N ILE A 156 -6.72 2.84 20.28
CA ILE A 156 -7.51 3.97 20.75
C ILE A 156 -7.81 3.79 22.23
N LYS A 157 -7.64 4.84 23.01
CA LYS A 157 -7.99 4.86 24.43
C LYS A 157 -9.45 5.29 24.58
N ALA A 158 -10.25 4.46 25.22
CA ALA A 158 -11.63 4.78 25.55
C ALA A 158 -11.72 5.69 26.80
N GLU A 159 -12.90 6.28 27.03
CA GLU A 159 -13.15 7.16 28.17
C GLU A 159 -12.99 6.46 29.53
N ASP A 160 -13.29 5.17 29.60
CA ASP A 160 -13.11 4.31 30.78
C ASP A 160 -11.65 3.91 31.04
N GLY A 161 -10.71 4.35 30.17
CA GLY A 161 -9.30 4.05 30.25
C GLY A 161 -8.87 2.74 29.59
N SER A 162 -9.81 1.92 29.09
CA SER A 162 -9.50 0.74 28.30
C SER A 162 -8.91 1.12 26.95
N THR A 163 -8.21 0.18 26.29
CA THR A 163 -7.69 0.35 24.94
C THR A 163 -8.30 -0.67 24.00
N TYR A 164 -8.58 -0.24 22.78
CA TYR A 164 -9.06 -1.12 21.71
C TYR A 164 -8.44 -0.73 20.37
N ARG A 165 -8.43 -1.65 19.42
CA ARG A 165 -7.97 -1.38 18.06
C ARG A 165 -9.11 -0.90 17.18
N ALA A 166 -8.83 0.12 16.36
CA ALA A 166 -9.77 0.63 15.36
C ALA A 166 -9.03 1.07 14.10
N PHE A 167 -9.74 1.14 12.99
CA PHE A 167 -9.31 1.90 11.82
C PHE A 167 -9.72 3.36 11.99
N VAL A 168 -8.74 4.26 11.90
CA VAL A 168 -8.98 5.70 11.77
C VAL A 168 -9.13 6.00 10.28
N THR A 169 -10.24 6.58 9.88
CA THR A 169 -10.67 6.69 8.48
C THR A 169 -10.91 8.11 8.00
N ASN A 170 -11.09 9.07 8.92
CA ASN A 170 -11.38 10.45 8.57
C ASN A 170 -10.10 11.31 8.59
N THR A 171 -9.93 12.15 7.57
CA THR A 171 -8.79 13.07 7.45
C THR A 171 -8.72 14.03 8.64
N ILE A 172 -9.88 14.51 9.13
CA ILE A 172 -9.94 15.34 10.33
C ILE A 172 -10.16 14.42 11.53
N ASN A 173 -9.07 14.04 12.19
CA ASN A 173 -9.10 13.20 13.37
C ASN A 173 -8.21 13.75 14.48
N PRO A 174 -8.57 13.51 15.77
CA PRO A 174 -7.83 14.06 16.91
C PRO A 174 -6.47 13.38 17.13
N TYR A 175 -6.18 12.30 16.40
CA TYR A 175 -4.98 11.47 16.59
C TYR A 175 -3.82 11.90 15.68
N GLY A 176 -4.09 12.72 14.66
CA GLY A 176 -3.09 13.13 13.66
C GLY A 176 -2.65 12.04 12.72
N PHE A 177 -3.38 10.92 12.64
CA PHE A 177 -3.06 9.82 11.72
C PHE A 177 -3.49 10.13 10.28
N PRO A 178 -2.73 9.66 9.27
CA PRO A 178 -3.14 9.78 7.89
C PRO A 178 -4.40 8.95 7.64
N ALA A 179 -5.42 9.59 7.11
CA ALA A 179 -6.67 8.94 6.78
C ALA A 179 -7.37 9.69 5.63
N LYS A 180 -8.16 8.96 4.85
CA LYS A 180 -8.96 9.48 3.74
C LYS A 180 -10.12 8.51 3.48
N ASP A 181 -11.30 9.04 3.34
CA ASP A 181 -12.49 8.31 2.89
C ASP A 181 -13.03 9.01 1.63
N ARG A 182 -12.84 8.35 0.46
CA ARG A 182 -13.44 8.81 -0.80
C ARG A 182 -14.91 8.39 -0.90
N SER A 183 -15.29 7.30 -0.25
CA SER A 183 -16.65 6.77 -0.30
C SER A 183 -17.65 7.68 0.42
N GLY A 184 -17.19 8.45 1.42
CA GLY A 184 -18.02 9.28 2.30
C GLY A 184 -18.97 8.47 3.19
N ARG A 185 -18.66 7.17 3.40
CA ARG A 185 -19.52 6.24 4.14
C ARG A 185 -18.92 5.75 5.46
N LEU A 186 -17.66 6.08 5.72
CA LEU A 186 -16.97 5.62 6.92
C LEU A 186 -17.19 6.58 8.08
N ASP A 187 -17.35 6.02 9.28
CA ASP A 187 -17.30 6.79 10.52
C ASP A 187 -15.83 7.12 10.87
N LEU A 188 -15.61 8.06 11.79
CA LEU A 188 -14.25 8.43 12.23
C LEU A 188 -13.41 7.22 12.66
N LEU A 189 -14.04 6.30 13.36
CA LEU A 189 -13.46 5.04 13.82
C LEU A 189 -14.30 3.88 13.32
N GLU A 190 -13.67 2.93 12.65
CA GLU A 190 -14.29 1.70 12.17
C GLU A 190 -13.69 0.49 12.89
N PRO A 191 -14.47 -0.58 13.08
CA PRO A 191 -13.93 -1.83 13.59
C PRO A 191 -12.75 -2.32 12.74
N PRO A 192 -11.71 -2.93 13.32
CA PRO A 192 -10.53 -3.38 12.60
C PRO A 192 -10.82 -4.66 11.79
N HIS A 193 -11.81 -4.59 10.93
CA HIS A 193 -12.27 -5.67 10.07
C HIS A 193 -12.33 -5.19 8.61
N LEU A 194 -11.26 -5.46 7.86
CA LEU A 194 -11.08 -4.92 6.51
C LEU A 194 -12.20 -5.32 5.54
N GLY A 195 -12.71 -6.57 5.62
CA GLY A 195 -13.81 -7.00 4.76
C GLY A 195 -15.10 -6.20 5.01
N ALA A 196 -15.42 -5.88 6.26
CA ALA A 196 -16.54 -5.01 6.60
C ALA A 196 -16.32 -3.58 6.10
N LEU A 197 -15.12 -3.04 6.27
CA LEU A 197 -14.76 -1.72 5.77
C LEU A 197 -14.93 -1.64 4.25
N ILE A 198 -14.37 -2.59 3.49
CA ILE A 198 -14.51 -2.65 2.01
C ILE A 198 -15.99 -2.72 1.61
N ALA A 199 -16.78 -3.56 2.27
CA ALA A 199 -18.21 -3.69 1.96
C ALA A 199 -18.97 -2.40 2.26
N LYS A 200 -18.64 -1.68 3.35
CA LYS A 200 -19.23 -0.39 3.71
C LYS A 200 -18.86 0.68 2.67
N CYS A 201 -17.61 0.75 2.22
CA CYS A 201 -17.19 1.63 1.12
C CYS A 201 -17.98 1.35 -0.16
N ALA A 202 -18.24 0.08 -0.48
CA ALA A 202 -19.03 -0.33 -1.63
C ALA A 202 -20.54 -0.05 -1.50
N GLY A 203 -21.00 0.42 -0.33
CA GLY A 203 -22.42 0.74 -0.08
C GLY A 203 -23.26 -0.47 0.32
N ALA A 204 -22.63 -1.59 0.70
CA ALA A 204 -23.36 -2.72 1.27
C ALA A 204 -23.83 -2.39 2.70
N SER A 205 -25.12 -2.68 3.01
CA SER A 205 -25.60 -2.61 4.38
C SER A 205 -25.01 -3.79 5.16
N ILE A 206 -24.15 -3.50 6.12
CA ILE A 206 -23.53 -4.51 6.97
C ILE A 206 -24.23 -4.48 8.32
N ALA A 207 -24.62 -5.67 8.84
CA ALA A 207 -25.00 -5.80 10.23
C ALA A 207 -23.83 -5.33 11.12
N PRO A 208 -24.07 -4.58 12.21
CA PRO A 208 -23.00 -4.08 13.05
C PRO A 208 -22.11 -5.22 13.52
N VAL A 209 -20.82 -5.18 13.14
CA VAL A 209 -19.82 -6.07 13.71
C VAL A 209 -19.64 -5.62 15.16
N SER A 210 -20.15 -6.43 16.09
CA SER A 210 -20.00 -6.14 17.52
C SER A 210 -18.51 -6.08 17.86
N ALA A 211 -18.02 -4.89 18.12
CA ALA A 211 -16.72 -4.68 18.74
C ALA A 211 -16.82 -5.03 20.23
N THR A 212 -16.98 -6.32 20.53
CA THR A 212 -16.85 -6.79 21.92
C THR A 212 -15.35 -6.73 22.23
N PRO A 213 -14.92 -5.92 23.19
CA PRO A 213 -13.52 -5.96 23.62
C PRO A 213 -13.22 -7.39 24.09
N PRO A 214 -12.04 -7.95 23.81
CA PRO A 214 -11.66 -9.26 24.30
C PRO A 214 -11.70 -9.23 25.83
N THR A 215 -12.45 -10.17 26.41
CA THR A 215 -12.47 -10.39 27.85
C THR A 215 -11.03 -10.60 28.33
N PRO A 216 -10.55 -9.85 29.32
CA PRO A 216 -9.20 -10.03 29.82
C PRO A 216 -9.07 -11.45 30.38
N THR A 217 -8.21 -12.26 29.76
CA THR A 217 -7.83 -13.56 30.29
C THR A 217 -7.03 -13.32 31.57
N HIS A 218 -7.66 -13.58 32.73
CA HIS A 218 -6.96 -13.64 33.99
C HIS A 218 -5.87 -14.71 33.87
N ILE A 219 -4.62 -14.28 33.85
CA ILE A 219 -3.48 -15.16 34.11
C ILE A 219 -3.45 -15.33 35.62
N GLU A 220 -3.96 -16.46 36.11
CA GLU A 220 -3.72 -16.86 37.48
C GLU A 220 -2.22 -17.15 37.63
N SER A 221 -1.54 -16.30 38.38
CA SER A 221 -0.21 -16.57 38.89
C SER A 221 -0.30 -17.72 39.89
N GLN A 222 0.17 -18.88 39.49
CA GLN A 222 0.44 -19.98 40.43
C GLN A 222 1.71 -19.61 41.23
N GLU A 223 1.54 -19.50 42.53
CA GLU A 223 2.60 -19.48 43.54
C GLU A 223 3.35 -20.83 43.60
#